data_d1dc766926ab96a536b6970f5dd7282f
#
_entry.id   d1dc766926ab96a536b6970f5dd7282f
#
_cell.length_a   1.000
_cell.length_b   1.000
_cell.length_c   1.000
_cell.angle_alpha   90.00
_cell.angle_beta   90.00
_cell.angle_gamma   90.00
#
_symmetry.space_group_name_H-M   'P 1'
#
loop_
_entity.id
_entity.type
_entity.pdbx_description
1 polymer ?
#
loop_
_entity_poly.entity_id
_entity_poly.type
_entity_poly.pdbx_seq_one_letter_code
_entity_poly.pdbx_strand_id
1 'polypeptide(L)'
;MKRFFASWSISALSIVALTGADSVLAEETLIEATRDNTLYENAEGALSNGSGDYLFVGRTTSNGVRRAVIAFDDLSSIPAGSIIDSVRLNLQLSRESSSPTDLTVWRLVSNWGEGASNASGAEGAGAAAAEGDATWVHTFYDDQAGLSPGGDYMVQASAQLELDAVGNYTIESTQALVNDVQEWLDDPETNFGWILTAVEVGGTTAKRFNSRENPAANGPVLEVTFTPPPDDGSGNNWSGLWFDSSLDGEGYLLYDTPVGWIVYFFGYTPDEEQLWLISAEPIDVGEVIPGQIITTQMKVGTPGTFNNPSPSTELADWGSLQMNFDDCNKGIFVLESSSLSLLKISNVGKLVGVDGTECVDE
;
A
#
# COMPACT_ATOMS: atom_id res chain seq x y z
N MET A 1 -9.50 79.05 32.91
CA MET A 1 -9.80 78.12 31.77
C MET A 1 -8.72 77.05 31.69
N LYS A 2 -8.98 75.91 32.24
CA LYS A 2 -8.08 74.75 32.13
C LYS A 2 -8.68 73.79 31.12
N ARG A 3 -7.97 73.51 30.01
CA ARG A 3 -8.36 72.52 29.00
C ARG A 3 -7.82 71.18 29.42
N PHE A 4 -8.70 70.17 29.60
CA PHE A 4 -8.36 68.77 29.76
C PHE A 4 -8.19 68.16 28.38
N PHE A 5 -7.02 67.60 28.10
CA PHE A 5 -6.83 66.64 26.96
C PHE A 5 -7.07 65.25 27.43
N ALA A 6 -8.06 64.57 26.86
CA ALA A 6 -8.29 63.17 27.06
C ALA A 6 -7.41 62.37 26.08
N SER A 7 -6.51 61.56 26.62
CA SER A 7 -5.70 60.63 25.87
C SER A 7 -6.52 59.36 25.61
N TRP A 8 -6.76 59.03 24.35
CA TRP A 8 -7.34 57.77 23.96
C TRP A 8 -6.21 56.77 23.69
N SER A 9 -6.13 55.73 24.55
CA SER A 9 -5.25 54.58 24.35
C SER A 9 -5.96 53.60 23.40
N ILE A 10 -5.38 53.42 22.21
CA ILE A 10 -5.79 52.36 21.29
C ILE A 10 -5.14 51.06 21.77
N SER A 11 -5.93 50.16 22.34
CA SER A 11 -5.50 48.78 22.62
C SER A 11 -5.47 48.04 21.31
N ALA A 12 -4.29 47.62 20.85
CA ALA A 12 -4.11 46.73 19.75
C ALA A 12 -4.58 45.31 20.20
N LEU A 13 -5.67 44.85 19.60
CA LEU A 13 -6.14 43.48 19.75
C LEU A 13 -5.26 42.58 18.85
N SER A 14 -4.34 41.84 19.46
CA SER A 14 -3.57 40.84 18.76
C SER A 14 -4.48 39.65 18.47
N ILE A 15 -4.86 39.47 17.21
CA ILE A 15 -5.49 38.26 16.70
C ILE A 15 -4.38 37.22 16.62
N VAL A 16 -4.36 36.27 17.56
CA VAL A 16 -3.60 35.01 17.42
C VAL A 16 -4.38 34.18 16.44
N ALA A 17 -3.91 34.08 15.21
CA ALA A 17 -4.35 33.06 14.28
C ALA A 17 -3.89 31.72 14.84
N LEU A 18 -4.81 30.93 15.40
CA LEU A 18 -4.59 29.50 15.56
C LEU A 18 -4.58 28.91 14.14
N THR A 19 -3.41 28.61 13.63
CA THR A 19 -3.28 27.67 12.52
C THR A 19 -3.63 26.31 13.11
N GLY A 20 -4.85 25.84 12.86
CA GLY A 20 -5.21 24.46 13.11
C GLY A 20 -4.33 23.61 12.20
N ALA A 21 -3.37 22.91 12.77
CA ALA A 21 -2.83 21.74 12.12
C ALA A 21 -3.94 20.70 12.19
N ASP A 22 -4.52 20.34 11.07
CA ASP A 22 -5.39 19.19 10.97
C ASP A 22 -4.57 17.97 11.42
N SER A 23 -4.94 17.45 12.59
CA SER A 23 -4.30 16.24 13.09
C SER A 23 -4.85 15.07 12.27
N VAL A 24 -4.05 14.53 11.38
CA VAL A 24 -4.34 13.26 10.71
C VAL A 24 -4.57 12.22 11.81
N LEU A 25 -5.74 11.59 11.82
CA LEU A 25 -6.10 10.58 12.80
C LEU A 25 -5.50 9.24 12.38
N ALA A 26 -5.02 8.48 13.36
CA ALA A 26 -4.58 7.11 13.12
C ALA A 26 -5.79 6.25 12.73
N GLU A 27 -5.62 5.40 11.74
CA GLU A 27 -6.60 4.45 11.21
C GLU A 27 -6.19 3.03 11.57
N GLU A 28 -7.15 2.10 11.53
CA GLU A 28 -6.93 0.69 11.85
C GLU A 28 -7.49 -0.19 10.75
N THR A 29 -6.73 -1.21 10.35
CA THR A 29 -7.18 -2.24 9.41
C THR A 29 -6.85 -3.64 9.92
N LEU A 30 -7.66 -4.62 9.48
CA LEU A 30 -7.44 -6.05 9.71
C LEU A 30 -7.11 -6.72 8.39
N ILE A 31 -6.00 -7.45 8.35
CA ILE A 31 -5.49 -8.10 7.15
C ILE A 31 -5.39 -9.60 7.45
N GLU A 32 -6.09 -10.41 6.66
CA GLU A 32 -6.00 -11.88 6.77
C GLU A 32 -4.72 -12.39 6.12
N ALA A 33 -4.16 -13.49 6.62
CA ALA A 33 -3.01 -14.12 5.97
C ALA A 33 -3.37 -14.55 4.54
N THR A 34 -2.48 -14.25 3.60
CA THR A 34 -2.63 -14.61 2.18
C THR A 34 -2.02 -15.97 1.87
N ARG A 35 -1.01 -16.37 2.64
CA ARG A 35 -0.32 -17.65 2.54
C ARG A 35 0.10 -18.14 3.91
N ASP A 36 0.03 -19.45 4.13
CA ASP A 36 0.68 -20.06 5.28
C ASP A 36 1.09 -21.53 4.99
N ASN A 37 2.02 -22.06 5.76
CA ASN A 37 2.49 -23.45 5.63
C ASN A 37 3.22 -23.89 6.91
N THR A 38 3.51 -25.17 7.02
CA THR A 38 4.36 -25.74 8.06
C THR A 38 5.60 -26.43 7.46
N LEU A 39 6.78 -26.02 7.90
CA LEU A 39 8.05 -26.66 7.62
C LEU A 39 8.25 -27.85 8.57
N TYR A 40 8.21 -29.05 8.07
CA TYR A 40 8.41 -30.30 8.83
C TYR A 40 9.87 -30.72 8.76
N GLU A 41 10.54 -30.80 9.89
CA GLU A 41 11.94 -31.26 9.93
C GLU A 41 12.08 -32.61 9.24
N ASN A 42 12.72 -32.59 8.06
CA ASN A 42 12.97 -33.74 7.20
C ASN A 42 14.16 -33.42 6.30
N ALA A 43 15.16 -34.31 6.29
CA ALA A 43 16.43 -34.07 5.59
C ALA A 43 16.26 -33.95 4.06
N GLU A 44 15.30 -34.64 3.50
CA GLU A 44 14.99 -34.61 2.06
C GLU A 44 13.96 -33.50 1.71
N GLY A 45 13.41 -32.81 2.71
CA GLY A 45 12.34 -31.81 2.48
C GLY A 45 11.08 -32.39 1.83
N ALA A 46 10.75 -33.65 2.15
CA ALA A 46 9.67 -34.39 1.48
C ALA A 46 8.29 -34.18 2.12
N LEU A 47 8.17 -33.30 3.10
CA LEU A 47 6.95 -33.07 3.86
C LEU A 47 6.56 -31.60 3.89
N SER A 48 5.25 -31.34 3.74
CA SER A 48 4.65 -30.02 3.81
C SER A 48 3.17 -30.09 4.21
N ASN A 49 2.47 -28.96 4.33
CA ASN A 49 1.03 -28.86 4.61
C ASN A 49 0.42 -27.53 4.15
N GLY A 50 0.75 -27.08 2.94
CA GLY A 50 0.40 -25.74 2.45
C GLY A 50 -1.11 -25.47 2.30
N SER A 51 -1.94 -26.51 2.14
CA SER A 51 -3.41 -26.38 2.07
C SER A 51 -4.11 -27.10 3.24
N GLY A 52 -3.40 -27.28 4.35
CA GLY A 52 -3.96 -27.94 5.53
C GLY A 52 -4.71 -26.96 6.45
N ASP A 53 -5.61 -27.48 7.26
CA ASP A 53 -6.41 -26.69 8.21
C ASP A 53 -5.58 -26.12 9.38
N TYR A 54 -4.32 -26.57 9.56
CA TYR A 54 -3.52 -26.24 10.73
C TYR A 54 -2.05 -25.95 10.45
N LEU A 55 -1.51 -25.05 11.27
CA LEU A 55 -0.09 -24.73 11.37
C LEU A 55 0.53 -25.34 12.62
N PHE A 56 1.80 -25.71 12.54
CA PHE A 56 2.50 -26.33 13.68
C PHE A 56 3.83 -25.64 13.97
N VAL A 57 4.13 -25.48 15.25
CA VAL A 57 5.45 -25.01 15.75
C VAL A 57 5.96 -25.90 16.87
N GLY A 58 7.26 -25.88 17.11
CA GLY A 58 7.90 -26.56 18.23
C GLY A 58 8.25 -28.02 17.95
N ARG A 59 8.56 -28.75 19.01
CA ARG A 59 9.09 -30.11 18.96
C ARG A 59 8.05 -31.15 19.37
N THR A 60 7.89 -32.16 18.55
CA THR A 60 6.97 -33.27 18.79
C THR A 60 7.53 -34.29 19.77
N THR A 61 6.68 -35.22 20.24
CA THR A 61 7.09 -36.35 21.08
C THR A 61 8.10 -37.29 20.41
N SER A 62 8.11 -37.33 19.06
CA SER A 62 9.09 -38.10 18.26
C SER A 62 10.33 -37.30 17.91
N ASN A 63 10.54 -36.15 18.56
CA ASN A 63 11.67 -35.25 18.40
C ASN A 63 11.77 -34.48 17.09
N GLY A 64 10.80 -34.55 16.20
CA GLY A 64 10.78 -33.78 14.96
C GLY A 64 10.35 -32.32 15.21
N VAL A 65 11.06 -31.37 14.65
CA VAL A 65 10.75 -29.94 14.74
C VAL A 65 9.72 -29.53 13.71
N ARG A 66 8.91 -28.53 14.05
CA ARG A 66 7.92 -27.86 13.19
C ARG A 66 8.10 -26.35 13.32
N ARG A 67 8.03 -25.65 12.19
CA ARG A 67 8.02 -24.20 12.12
C ARG A 67 6.90 -23.77 11.19
N ALA A 68 6.10 -22.77 11.58
CA ALA A 68 5.08 -22.24 10.71
C ALA A 68 5.62 -21.03 9.96
N VAL A 69 5.24 -20.87 8.71
CA VAL A 69 5.47 -19.66 7.90
C VAL A 69 4.12 -19.04 7.56
N ILE A 70 4.02 -17.71 7.64
CA ILE A 70 2.82 -16.94 7.38
C ILE A 70 3.17 -15.68 6.62
N ALA A 71 2.33 -15.25 5.68
CA ALA A 71 2.53 -14.02 4.93
C ALA A 71 1.22 -13.23 4.79
N PHE A 72 1.38 -11.91 4.64
CA PHE A 72 0.33 -10.92 4.45
C PHE A 72 0.71 -10.10 3.22
N ASP A 73 0.57 -10.69 2.02
CA ASP A 73 1.07 -10.10 0.77
C ASP A 73 0.25 -8.89 0.30
N ASP A 74 -1.01 -8.79 0.75
CA ASP A 74 -1.91 -7.71 0.36
C ASP A 74 -2.02 -6.65 1.48
N LEU A 75 -1.25 -5.59 1.36
CA LEU A 75 -1.29 -4.41 2.23
C LEU A 75 -2.04 -3.23 1.58
N SER A 76 -2.81 -3.45 0.52
CA SER A 76 -3.49 -2.40 -0.25
C SER A 76 -4.52 -1.59 0.55
N SER A 77 -4.98 -2.11 1.68
CA SER A 77 -5.83 -1.37 2.63
C SER A 77 -5.10 -0.27 3.40
N ILE A 78 -3.75 -0.20 3.28
CA ILE A 78 -2.92 0.82 3.90
C ILE A 78 -2.41 1.74 2.78
N PRO A 79 -2.76 3.03 2.76
CA PRO A 79 -2.29 3.97 1.74
C PRO A 79 -0.76 4.04 1.68
N ALA A 80 -0.20 4.10 0.47
CA ALA A 80 1.24 4.27 0.29
C ALA A 80 1.73 5.56 0.96
N GLY A 81 2.89 5.49 1.63
CA GLY A 81 3.43 6.62 2.39
C GLY A 81 2.85 6.79 3.79
N SER A 82 1.94 5.89 4.24
CA SER A 82 1.48 5.85 5.63
C SER A 82 2.63 5.51 6.59
N ILE A 83 2.51 6.00 7.81
CA ILE A 83 3.40 5.63 8.92
C ILE A 83 2.71 4.54 9.74
N ILE A 84 3.35 3.39 9.89
CA ILE A 84 2.83 2.30 10.72
C ILE A 84 3.07 2.62 12.20
N ASP A 85 1.99 2.76 12.97
CA ASP A 85 2.04 3.12 14.38
C ASP A 85 2.09 1.90 15.29
N SER A 86 1.29 0.87 14.99
CA SER A 86 1.30 -0.39 15.73
C SER A 86 0.92 -1.58 14.87
N VAL A 87 1.44 -2.75 15.24
CA VAL A 87 1.20 -4.03 14.55
C VAL A 87 0.95 -5.11 15.57
N ARG A 88 -0.19 -5.79 15.48
CA ARG A 88 -0.52 -6.95 16.32
C ARG A 88 -0.78 -8.16 15.45
N LEU A 89 -0.30 -9.32 15.87
CA LEU A 89 -0.56 -10.59 15.17
C LEU A 89 -1.48 -11.46 16.02
N ASN A 90 -2.65 -11.76 15.48
CA ASN A 90 -3.68 -12.57 16.14
C ASN A 90 -3.63 -14.01 15.63
N LEU A 91 -3.55 -14.97 16.52
CA LEU A 91 -3.43 -16.39 16.26
C LEU A 91 -4.41 -17.20 17.12
N GLN A 92 -4.98 -18.27 16.60
CA GLN A 92 -5.81 -19.23 17.32
C GLN A 92 -5.02 -20.50 17.63
N LEU A 93 -4.60 -20.70 18.88
CA LEU A 93 -4.04 -21.97 19.34
C LEU A 93 -5.17 -22.98 19.54
N SER A 94 -5.23 -24.00 18.69
CA SER A 94 -6.30 -24.98 18.66
C SER A 94 -5.94 -26.30 19.36
N ARG A 95 -4.65 -26.54 19.59
CA ARG A 95 -4.16 -27.72 20.33
C ARG A 95 -2.77 -27.48 20.88
N GLU A 96 -2.55 -28.03 22.07
CA GLU A 96 -1.23 -28.14 22.68
C GLU A 96 -0.91 -29.58 23.05
N SER A 97 0.35 -29.94 23.10
CA SER A 97 0.82 -31.27 23.54
C SER A 97 1.77 -31.23 24.72
N SER A 98 1.94 -30.05 25.33
CA SER A 98 2.99 -29.82 26.34
C SER A 98 2.71 -28.61 27.20
N SER A 99 3.55 -28.46 28.23
CA SER A 99 3.66 -27.29 29.11
C SER A 99 3.80 -25.95 28.34
N PRO A 100 3.68 -24.81 29.02
CA PRO A 100 3.96 -23.51 28.45
C PRO A 100 5.29 -23.46 27.69
N THR A 101 5.32 -22.72 26.60
CA THR A 101 6.50 -22.54 25.75
C THR A 101 6.48 -21.17 25.10
N ASP A 102 7.66 -20.60 24.88
CA ASP A 102 7.80 -19.35 24.16
C ASP A 102 7.63 -19.58 22.65
N LEU A 103 6.75 -18.81 22.04
CA LEU A 103 6.66 -18.59 20.60
C LEU A 103 7.54 -17.41 20.25
N THR A 104 8.32 -17.54 19.17
CA THR A 104 9.12 -16.44 18.63
C THR A 104 8.75 -16.21 17.17
N VAL A 105 8.57 -14.94 16.82
CA VAL A 105 8.28 -14.45 15.45
C VAL A 105 9.57 -13.88 14.87
N TRP A 106 9.93 -14.30 13.66
CA TRP A 106 11.13 -13.84 12.96
C TRP A 106 10.76 -13.44 11.54
N ARG A 107 11.31 -12.33 11.03
CA ARG A 107 11.10 -11.92 9.65
C ARG A 107 11.85 -12.84 8.69
N LEU A 108 11.14 -13.35 7.66
CA LEU A 108 11.75 -14.12 6.57
C LEU A 108 12.55 -13.21 5.64
N VAL A 109 13.60 -13.75 5.04
CA VAL A 109 14.51 -13.01 4.13
C VAL A 109 14.47 -13.54 2.69
N SER A 110 13.62 -14.52 2.41
CA SER A 110 13.44 -15.07 1.07
C SER A 110 12.00 -15.50 0.84
N ASN A 111 11.56 -15.41 -0.42
CA ASN A 111 10.23 -15.83 -0.83
C ASN A 111 10.06 -17.34 -0.73
N TRP A 112 8.83 -17.78 -0.55
CA TRP A 112 8.47 -19.20 -0.38
C TRP A 112 7.07 -19.48 -0.94
N GLY A 113 6.83 -20.74 -1.29
CA GLY A 113 5.56 -21.16 -1.82
C GLY A 113 4.66 -21.82 -0.77
N GLU A 114 3.38 -21.50 -0.79
CA GLU A 114 2.40 -22.18 0.04
C GLU A 114 2.20 -23.62 -0.43
N GLY A 115 2.00 -23.78 -1.75
CA GLY A 115 1.78 -25.08 -2.39
C GLY A 115 0.39 -25.66 -2.15
N ALA A 116 0.24 -26.96 -2.43
CA ALA A 116 -1.07 -27.61 -2.40
C ALA A 116 -1.10 -28.89 -1.57
N SER A 117 -0.03 -29.20 -0.82
CA SER A 117 -0.01 -30.38 0.06
C SER A 117 -1.04 -30.22 1.18
N ASN A 118 -1.77 -31.31 1.47
CA ASN A 118 -2.81 -31.36 2.49
C ASN A 118 -2.71 -32.66 3.28
N ALA A 119 -2.34 -32.55 4.52
CA ALA A 119 -2.22 -33.69 5.41
C ALA A 119 -3.57 -34.12 5.98
N SER A 120 -3.76 -35.41 6.17
CA SER A 120 -5.01 -35.95 6.69
C SER A 120 -5.06 -36.00 8.22
N GLY A 121 -6.25 -35.95 8.78
CA GLY A 121 -6.52 -36.18 10.19
C GLY A 121 -6.04 -35.03 11.08
N ALA A 122 -5.08 -35.24 11.99
CA ALA A 122 -4.58 -34.22 12.88
C ALA A 122 -3.42 -33.38 12.28
N GLU A 123 -2.98 -33.71 11.05
CA GLU A 123 -1.99 -33.04 10.20
C GLU A 123 -0.56 -32.91 10.76
N GLY A 124 -0.32 -33.19 12.03
CA GLY A 124 0.98 -32.99 12.68
C GLY A 124 2.14 -33.84 12.09
N ALA A 125 1.86 -34.80 11.19
CA ALA A 125 2.87 -35.58 10.47
C ALA A 125 3.26 -34.95 9.11
N GLY A 126 2.48 -34.01 8.60
CA GLY A 126 2.61 -33.50 7.25
C GLY A 126 2.07 -34.43 6.17
N ALA A 127 1.97 -33.96 4.97
CA ALA A 127 1.72 -34.70 3.74
C ALA A 127 3.01 -34.78 2.91
N ALA A 128 3.00 -35.65 1.87
CA ALA A 128 4.05 -35.61 0.85
C ALA A 128 4.03 -34.18 0.20
N ALA A 129 5.20 -33.58 0.11
CA ALA A 129 5.32 -32.27 -0.52
C ALA A 129 4.89 -32.33 -1.99
N ALA A 130 4.18 -31.30 -2.42
CA ALA A 130 3.75 -31.08 -3.80
C ALA A 130 4.60 -29.96 -4.43
N GLU A 131 4.56 -29.84 -5.75
CA GLU A 131 5.24 -28.78 -6.48
C GLU A 131 4.85 -27.40 -5.90
N GLY A 132 5.82 -26.55 -5.64
CA GLY A 132 5.63 -25.21 -5.11
C GLY A 132 5.47 -25.11 -3.60
N ASP A 133 5.44 -26.22 -2.85
CA ASP A 133 5.38 -26.16 -1.38
C ASP A 133 6.69 -25.64 -0.76
N ALA A 134 6.59 -24.84 0.28
CA ALA A 134 7.72 -24.64 1.20
C ALA A 134 7.93 -25.90 2.04
N THR A 135 9.17 -26.30 2.19
CA THR A 135 9.56 -27.46 3.02
C THR A 135 10.74 -27.11 3.93
N TRP A 136 11.24 -28.06 4.71
CA TRP A 136 12.37 -27.84 5.60
C TRP A 136 13.64 -27.40 4.88
N VAL A 137 13.84 -27.75 3.60
CA VAL A 137 15.06 -27.44 2.81
C VAL A 137 14.76 -26.78 1.47
N HIS A 138 13.50 -26.54 1.13
CA HIS A 138 13.11 -25.89 -0.12
C HIS A 138 12.25 -24.65 0.17
N THR A 139 12.48 -23.57 -0.58
CA THR A 139 11.53 -22.45 -0.67
C THR A 139 10.33 -22.81 -1.51
N PHE A 140 10.56 -23.54 -2.61
CA PHE A 140 9.56 -24.06 -3.52
C PHE A 140 9.99 -25.51 -3.87
N TYR A 141 9.23 -26.48 -3.44
CA TYR A 141 9.47 -27.89 -3.75
C TYR A 141 9.04 -28.14 -5.21
N ASP A 142 9.74 -28.77 -6.00
CA ASP A 142 10.96 -29.51 -6.19
C ASP A 142 11.96 -28.64 -7.03
N ASP A 143 11.75 -27.31 -7.07
CA ASP A 143 12.43 -26.40 -8.01
C ASP A 143 13.63 -25.68 -7.38
N GLN A 144 13.55 -25.27 -6.13
CA GLN A 144 14.63 -24.55 -5.45
C GLN A 144 14.97 -25.13 -4.07
N ALA A 145 16.02 -25.96 -4.04
CA ALA A 145 16.76 -26.17 -2.81
C ALA A 145 17.70 -24.99 -2.60
N GLY A 146 17.59 -24.28 -1.50
CA GLY A 146 18.43 -23.10 -1.38
C GLY A 146 18.45 -22.42 -0.03
N LEU A 147 17.83 -23.03 0.97
CA LEU A 147 17.79 -22.43 2.29
C LEU A 147 18.59 -23.23 3.31
N SER A 148 19.01 -22.55 4.35
CA SER A 148 19.40 -23.21 5.58
C SER A 148 18.24 -24.10 6.06
N PRO A 149 18.50 -25.35 6.47
CA PRO A 149 17.44 -26.22 6.95
C PRO A 149 16.56 -25.55 8.02
N GLY A 150 15.25 -25.50 7.77
CA GLY A 150 14.30 -24.87 8.65
C GLY A 150 14.01 -23.39 8.38
N GLY A 151 14.45 -22.86 7.22
CA GLY A 151 14.15 -21.52 6.73
C GLY A 151 15.23 -20.48 7.04
N ASP A 152 15.34 -19.47 6.18
CA ASP A 152 16.22 -18.32 6.36
C ASP A 152 15.44 -17.11 6.86
N TYR A 153 15.86 -16.58 7.99
CA TYR A 153 15.18 -15.45 8.65
C TYR A 153 16.20 -14.55 9.38
N MET A 154 15.76 -13.34 9.72
CA MET A 154 16.57 -12.37 10.45
C MET A 154 17.00 -12.93 11.80
N VAL A 155 18.20 -12.59 12.25
CA VAL A 155 18.74 -13.03 13.56
C VAL A 155 18.10 -12.32 14.75
N GLN A 156 17.41 -11.20 14.50
CA GLN A 156 16.66 -10.44 15.50
C GLN A 156 15.21 -10.86 15.43
N ALA A 157 14.64 -11.27 16.57
CA ALA A 157 13.23 -11.60 16.65
C ALA A 157 12.37 -10.33 16.53
N SER A 158 11.29 -10.45 15.77
CA SER A 158 10.27 -9.39 15.66
C SER A 158 9.39 -9.32 16.90
N ALA A 159 9.04 -10.47 17.49
CA ALA A 159 8.28 -10.55 18.74
C ALA A 159 8.44 -11.90 19.43
N GLN A 160 8.01 -11.96 20.69
CA GLN A 160 7.92 -13.18 21.49
C GLN A 160 6.65 -13.17 22.35
N LEU A 161 6.08 -14.37 22.57
CA LEU A 161 4.90 -14.55 23.41
C LEU A 161 4.94 -15.94 24.07
N GLU A 162 4.60 -16.04 25.37
CA GLU A 162 4.39 -17.33 26.03
C GLU A 162 3.03 -17.93 25.64
N LEU A 163 3.04 -19.19 25.23
CA LEU A 163 1.87 -20.00 24.93
C LEU A 163 1.62 -20.98 26.08
N ASP A 164 0.49 -20.86 26.74
CA ASP A 164 0.11 -21.70 27.89
C ASP A 164 -1.01 -22.69 27.52
N ALA A 165 -2.20 -22.23 27.20
CA ALA A 165 -3.39 -23.03 26.97
C ALA A 165 -4.03 -22.77 25.59
N VAL A 166 -4.89 -23.69 25.15
CA VAL A 166 -5.71 -23.47 23.94
C VAL A 166 -6.53 -22.19 24.07
N GLY A 167 -6.54 -21.35 23.02
CA GLY A 167 -7.24 -20.07 23.01
C GLY A 167 -6.73 -19.11 21.93
N ASN A 168 -7.27 -17.90 21.96
CA ASN A 168 -6.82 -16.81 21.12
C ASN A 168 -5.60 -16.14 21.75
N TYR A 169 -4.62 -15.82 20.93
CA TYR A 169 -3.41 -15.14 21.32
C TYR A 169 -3.21 -13.92 20.45
N THR A 170 -2.94 -12.78 21.07
CA THR A 170 -2.49 -11.57 20.41
C THR A 170 -1.03 -11.34 20.76
N ILE A 171 -0.18 -11.35 19.74
CA ILE A 171 1.21 -10.90 19.88
C ILE A 171 1.17 -9.39 19.78
N GLU A 172 1.43 -8.73 20.92
CA GLU A 172 1.37 -7.27 21.04
C GLU A 172 2.44 -6.58 20.20
N SER A 173 2.17 -5.34 19.83
CA SER A 173 3.05 -4.52 18.99
C SER A 173 4.43 -4.36 19.60
N THR A 174 5.44 -4.57 18.79
CA THR A 174 6.84 -4.27 19.08
C THR A 174 7.38 -3.35 18.01
N GLN A 175 8.45 -2.61 18.29
CA GLN A 175 9.09 -1.79 17.27
C GLN A 175 9.61 -2.63 16.09
N ALA A 176 10.00 -3.88 16.32
CA ALA A 176 10.47 -4.76 15.25
C ALA A 176 9.32 -5.19 14.31
N LEU A 177 8.14 -5.55 14.85
CA LEU A 177 6.94 -5.81 14.03
C LEU A 177 6.53 -4.58 13.22
N VAL A 178 6.55 -3.40 13.84
CA VAL A 178 6.26 -2.13 13.15
C VAL A 178 7.25 -1.89 12.01
N ASN A 179 8.55 -2.07 12.25
CA ASN A 179 9.57 -1.89 11.24
C ASN A 179 9.44 -2.90 10.09
N ASP A 180 9.07 -4.16 10.39
CA ASP A 180 8.86 -5.19 9.37
C ASP A 180 7.73 -4.79 8.43
N VAL A 181 6.56 -4.39 8.97
CA VAL A 181 5.39 -4.01 8.17
C VAL A 181 5.62 -2.70 7.43
N GLN A 182 6.34 -1.72 8.04
CA GLN A 182 6.70 -0.48 7.35
C GLN A 182 7.59 -0.77 6.15
N GLU A 183 8.61 -1.63 6.29
CA GLU A 183 9.49 -1.99 5.19
C GLU A 183 8.71 -2.71 4.06
N TRP A 184 7.75 -3.56 4.40
CA TRP A 184 6.89 -4.22 3.41
C TRP A 184 5.93 -3.27 2.70
N LEU A 185 5.46 -2.23 3.38
CA LEU A 185 4.65 -1.18 2.77
C LEU A 185 5.48 -0.32 1.81
N ASP A 186 6.72 0.01 2.20
CA ASP A 186 7.63 0.86 1.43
C ASP A 186 8.27 0.11 0.25
N ASP A 187 8.55 -1.19 0.42
CA ASP A 187 9.12 -2.09 -0.60
C ASP A 187 8.42 -3.47 -0.57
N PRO A 188 7.30 -3.62 -1.27
CA PRO A 188 6.51 -4.86 -1.28
C PRO A 188 7.29 -6.10 -1.76
N GLU A 189 8.39 -5.94 -2.51
CA GLU A 189 9.21 -7.06 -2.96
C GLU A 189 10.00 -7.71 -1.81
N THR A 190 10.09 -7.05 -0.66
CA THR A 190 10.73 -7.57 0.57
C THR A 190 9.75 -8.28 1.50
N ASN A 191 8.43 -8.28 1.17
CA ASN A 191 7.41 -8.91 1.98
C ASN A 191 7.39 -10.43 1.77
N PHE A 192 8.12 -11.13 2.61
CA PHE A 192 8.08 -12.60 2.66
C PHE A 192 7.37 -13.12 3.92
N GLY A 193 6.83 -12.23 4.76
CA GLY A 193 6.14 -12.58 5.98
C GLY A 193 7.08 -12.99 7.12
N TRP A 194 6.53 -13.78 8.03
CA TRP A 194 7.24 -14.26 9.22
C TRP A 194 7.30 -15.79 9.29
N ILE A 195 8.35 -16.28 9.98
CA ILE A 195 8.42 -17.65 10.48
C ILE A 195 8.17 -17.66 11.99
N LEU A 196 7.36 -18.58 12.43
CA LEU A 196 7.01 -18.82 13.82
C LEU A 196 7.78 -20.05 14.31
N THR A 197 8.49 -19.90 15.42
CA THR A 197 9.21 -21.00 16.07
C THR A 197 8.80 -21.09 17.53
N ALA A 198 8.84 -22.28 18.13
CA ALA A 198 8.79 -22.46 19.57
C ALA A 198 10.07 -23.09 20.07
N VAL A 199 10.21 -23.32 21.38
CA VAL A 199 11.40 -23.97 21.93
C VAL A 199 11.60 -25.35 21.29
N GLU A 200 12.74 -25.56 20.64
CA GLU A 200 13.02 -26.76 19.80
C GLU A 200 13.97 -27.77 20.51
N VAL A 201 14.39 -27.46 21.73
CA VAL A 201 15.29 -28.29 22.55
C VAL A 201 14.60 -28.75 23.83
N GLY A 202 15.07 -29.87 24.39
CA GLY A 202 14.50 -30.42 25.63
C GLY A 202 13.27 -31.32 25.37
N GLY A 203 12.17 -31.04 26.03
CA GLY A 203 10.93 -31.83 25.97
C GLY A 203 10.05 -31.52 24.75
N THR A 204 8.85 -32.05 24.77
CA THR A 204 7.81 -31.75 23.77
C THR A 204 7.28 -30.33 23.98
N THR A 205 7.25 -29.54 22.93
CA THR A 205 6.77 -28.14 22.92
C THR A 205 5.75 -27.87 21.82
N ALA A 206 5.34 -28.92 21.09
CA ALA A 206 4.50 -28.77 19.90
C ALA A 206 3.17 -28.06 20.21
N LYS A 207 2.86 -27.06 19.42
CA LYS A 207 1.63 -26.28 19.39
C LYS A 207 1.01 -26.33 18.02
N ARG A 208 -0.32 -26.28 17.94
CA ARG A 208 -1.08 -26.26 16.68
C ARG A 208 -1.96 -25.04 16.62
N PHE A 209 -1.78 -24.22 15.62
CA PHE A 209 -2.65 -23.09 15.31
C PHE A 209 -3.60 -23.44 14.17
N ASN A 210 -4.66 -22.67 14.03
CA ASN A 210 -5.48 -22.70 12.83
C ASN A 210 -4.75 -21.98 11.69
N SER A 211 -4.81 -22.52 10.49
CA SER A 211 -4.32 -21.92 9.26
C SER A 211 -5.38 -21.00 8.65
N ARG A 212 -5.06 -20.31 7.58
CA ARG A 212 -6.02 -19.53 6.79
C ARG A 212 -7.10 -20.41 6.12
N GLU A 213 -6.81 -21.69 5.84
CA GLU A 213 -7.75 -22.66 5.30
C GLU A 213 -8.69 -23.25 6.33
N ASN A 214 -8.50 -22.95 7.62
CA ASN A 214 -9.32 -23.54 8.66
C ASN A 214 -10.79 -23.22 8.48
N PRO A 215 -11.69 -24.22 8.44
CA PRO A 215 -13.12 -23.99 8.17
C PRO A 215 -13.84 -23.16 9.26
N ALA A 216 -13.21 -22.94 10.44
CA ALA A 216 -13.71 -22.04 11.45
C ALA A 216 -13.44 -20.56 11.15
N ALA A 217 -12.75 -20.23 10.04
CA ALA A 217 -12.41 -18.89 9.57
C ALA A 217 -11.74 -18.02 10.67
N ASN A 218 -10.78 -18.60 11.36
CA ASN A 218 -10.00 -17.95 12.43
C ASN A 218 -8.50 -18.25 12.29
N GLY A 219 -8.00 -18.14 11.06
CA GLY A 219 -6.58 -18.17 10.73
C GLY A 219 -5.82 -16.95 11.28
N PRO A 220 -4.54 -16.82 10.90
CA PRO A 220 -3.74 -15.67 11.29
C PRO A 220 -4.30 -14.36 10.73
N VAL A 221 -4.40 -13.33 11.59
CA VAL A 221 -4.87 -11.99 11.24
C VAL A 221 -3.89 -10.96 11.76
N LEU A 222 -3.51 -10.03 10.89
CA LEU A 222 -2.71 -8.88 11.23
C LEU A 222 -3.63 -7.68 11.49
N GLU A 223 -3.47 -7.05 12.65
CA GLU A 223 -4.12 -5.79 13.01
C GLU A 223 -3.07 -4.69 12.93
N VAL A 224 -3.30 -3.71 12.06
CA VAL A 224 -2.37 -2.61 11.82
C VAL A 224 -3.05 -1.29 12.10
N THR A 225 -2.44 -0.49 12.99
CA THR A 225 -2.79 0.92 13.16
C THR A 225 -1.76 1.74 12.42
N PHE A 226 -2.20 2.69 11.61
CA PHE A 226 -1.32 3.55 10.82
C PHE A 226 -1.83 4.98 10.78
N THR A 227 -0.92 5.91 10.60
CA THR A 227 -1.22 7.30 10.28
C THR A 227 -1.05 7.46 8.78
N PRO A 228 -2.14 7.74 8.02
CA PRO A 228 -2.03 8.00 6.60
C PRO A 228 -1.09 9.19 6.34
N PRO A 229 -0.51 9.31 5.14
CA PRO A 229 0.26 10.49 4.80
C PRO A 229 -0.60 11.73 5.04
N PRO A 230 0.00 12.86 5.45
CA PRO A 230 -0.75 14.09 5.58
C PRO A 230 -1.53 14.33 4.30
N ASP A 231 -2.81 14.64 4.43
CA ASP A 231 -3.54 15.21 3.31
C ASP A 231 -2.84 16.55 2.98
N ASP A 232 -1.97 16.50 1.99
CA ASP A 232 -1.23 17.66 1.52
C ASP A 232 -2.12 18.63 0.72
N GLY A 233 -3.44 18.46 0.86
CA GLY A 233 -4.44 19.16 0.05
C GLY A 233 -4.56 18.59 -1.36
N SER A 234 -3.75 17.54 -1.69
CA SER A 234 -3.90 16.77 -2.93
C SER A 234 -5.03 15.73 -2.83
N GLY A 235 -5.66 15.61 -1.65
CA GLY A 235 -6.78 14.70 -1.37
C GLY A 235 -8.03 14.98 -2.20
N ASN A 236 -8.13 16.14 -2.82
CA ASN A 236 -9.02 16.34 -3.94
C ASN A 236 -8.32 15.87 -5.20
N ASN A 237 -8.48 14.60 -5.50
CA ASN A 237 -7.83 14.02 -6.65
C ASN A 237 -8.33 14.61 -7.95
N TRP A 238 -7.59 15.56 -8.41
CA TRP A 238 -7.82 16.23 -9.69
C TRP A 238 -7.36 15.39 -10.87
N SER A 239 -6.56 14.34 -10.63
CA SER A 239 -6.10 13.42 -11.65
C SER A 239 -7.28 12.72 -12.33
N GLY A 240 -7.20 12.56 -13.61
CA GLY A 240 -8.21 11.89 -14.39
C GLY A 240 -8.43 12.46 -15.77
N LEU A 241 -9.38 11.87 -16.46
CA LEU A 241 -9.82 12.29 -17.78
C LEU A 241 -10.98 13.27 -17.63
N TRP A 242 -10.79 14.47 -18.16
CA TRP A 242 -11.77 15.55 -18.16
C TRP A 242 -12.23 15.84 -19.58
N PHE A 243 -13.53 15.96 -19.80
CA PHE A 243 -14.05 16.21 -21.14
C PHE A 243 -15.35 17.01 -21.10
N ASP A 244 -15.64 17.71 -22.19
CA ASP A 244 -16.91 18.34 -22.43
C ASP A 244 -17.84 17.36 -23.16
N SER A 245 -18.91 16.92 -22.50
CA SER A 245 -19.84 15.93 -23.04
C SER A 245 -20.60 16.39 -24.28
N SER A 246 -20.47 17.65 -24.66
CA SER A 246 -21.00 18.20 -25.90
C SER A 246 -20.03 18.09 -27.08
N LEU A 247 -18.77 17.66 -26.83
CA LEU A 247 -17.67 17.66 -27.79
C LEU A 247 -16.96 16.29 -27.80
N ASP A 248 -17.45 15.37 -28.62
CA ASP A 248 -16.86 14.03 -28.75
C ASP A 248 -15.45 14.08 -29.36
N GLY A 249 -14.54 13.23 -28.83
CA GLY A 249 -13.20 13.02 -29.37
C GLY A 249 -12.14 13.99 -28.89
N GLU A 250 -12.47 14.88 -27.96
CA GLU A 250 -11.54 15.83 -27.34
C GLU A 250 -11.58 15.74 -25.82
N GLY A 251 -10.48 16.05 -25.17
CA GLY A 251 -10.43 16.05 -23.72
C GLY A 251 -9.09 16.49 -23.13
N TYR A 252 -9.04 16.46 -21.81
CA TYR A 252 -7.87 16.80 -21.05
C TYR A 252 -7.56 15.62 -20.12
N LEU A 253 -6.30 15.23 -20.02
CA LEU A 253 -5.80 14.34 -18.99
C LEU A 253 -5.02 15.19 -17.99
N LEU A 254 -5.49 15.25 -16.77
CA LEU A 254 -4.81 15.88 -15.67
C LEU A 254 -4.18 14.79 -14.82
N TYR A 255 -2.89 14.94 -14.53
CA TYR A 255 -2.13 13.99 -13.75
C TYR A 255 -1.38 14.72 -12.64
N ASP A 256 -1.79 14.47 -11.39
CA ASP A 256 -1.13 14.98 -10.20
C ASP A 256 0.11 14.15 -9.89
N THR A 257 1.24 14.80 -9.68
CA THR A 257 2.52 14.17 -9.44
C THR A 257 3.20 14.82 -8.23
N PRO A 258 4.17 14.16 -7.58
CA PRO A 258 4.92 14.74 -6.47
C PRO A 258 5.65 16.06 -6.79
N VAL A 259 5.75 16.43 -8.08
CA VAL A 259 6.39 17.66 -8.53
C VAL A 259 5.41 18.69 -9.10
N GLY A 260 4.10 18.44 -8.99
CA GLY A 260 3.02 19.28 -9.50
C GLY A 260 2.20 18.62 -10.61
N TRP A 261 1.15 19.30 -11.07
CA TRP A 261 0.25 18.78 -12.09
C TRP A 261 0.86 18.80 -13.48
N ILE A 262 0.66 17.73 -14.23
CA ILE A 262 0.91 17.67 -15.67
C ILE A 262 -0.42 17.57 -16.37
N VAL A 263 -0.66 18.44 -17.34
CA VAL A 263 -1.91 18.47 -18.10
C VAL A 263 -1.62 18.20 -19.56
N TYR A 264 -2.39 17.28 -20.12
CA TYR A 264 -2.43 17.01 -21.56
C TYR A 264 -3.76 17.46 -22.14
N PHE A 265 -3.75 18.00 -23.34
CA PHE A 265 -4.93 18.16 -24.18
C PHE A 265 -4.79 17.27 -25.40
N PHE A 266 -5.83 16.59 -25.77
CA PHE A 266 -5.96 15.87 -27.01
C PHE A 266 -7.25 16.28 -27.72
N GLY A 267 -7.16 16.54 -29.00
CA GLY A 267 -8.28 17.03 -29.81
C GLY A 267 -7.83 17.28 -31.24
N TYR A 268 -8.43 18.28 -31.86
CA TYR A 268 -8.20 18.59 -33.25
C TYR A 268 -7.94 20.07 -33.48
N THR A 269 -7.19 20.37 -34.55
CA THR A 269 -7.08 21.73 -35.09
C THR A 269 -8.32 22.09 -35.91
N PRO A 270 -8.55 23.37 -36.25
CA PRO A 270 -9.61 23.74 -37.20
C PRO A 270 -9.54 23.08 -38.56
N ASP A 271 -8.35 22.60 -38.97
CA ASP A 271 -8.11 21.90 -40.23
C ASP A 271 -8.28 20.37 -40.09
N GLU A 272 -8.92 19.89 -39.00
CA GLU A 272 -9.22 18.48 -38.69
C GLU A 272 -7.97 17.61 -38.46
N GLU A 273 -6.80 18.21 -38.20
CA GLU A 273 -5.59 17.49 -37.82
C GLU A 273 -5.56 17.22 -36.32
N GLN A 274 -4.99 16.07 -35.91
CA GLN A 274 -4.84 15.73 -34.48
C GLN A 274 -3.93 16.74 -33.78
N LEU A 275 -4.37 17.22 -32.62
CA LEU A 275 -3.64 18.16 -31.79
C LEU A 275 -3.41 17.55 -30.40
N TRP A 276 -2.13 17.40 -30.04
CA TRP A 276 -1.71 16.99 -28.70
C TRP A 276 -0.87 18.07 -28.07
N LEU A 277 -1.28 18.51 -26.88
CA LEU A 277 -0.57 19.52 -26.10
C LEU A 277 -0.21 18.95 -24.74
N ILE A 278 0.86 19.50 -24.17
CA ILE A 278 1.28 19.20 -22.79
C ILE A 278 1.60 20.51 -22.06
N SER A 279 1.37 20.56 -20.75
CA SER A 279 1.84 21.68 -19.92
C SER A 279 3.37 21.85 -20.03
N ALA A 280 3.83 23.09 -20.10
CA ALA A 280 5.24 23.40 -20.31
C ALA A 280 6.14 22.90 -19.16
N GLU A 281 5.62 22.97 -17.95
CA GLU A 281 6.25 22.55 -16.70
C GLU A 281 5.18 21.94 -15.79
N PRO A 282 5.55 21.13 -14.77
CA PRO A 282 4.63 20.75 -13.71
C PRO A 282 4.08 22.00 -13.03
N ILE A 283 2.77 22.01 -12.77
CA ILE A 283 2.06 23.14 -12.22
C ILE A 283 1.98 22.95 -10.71
N ASP A 284 2.69 23.78 -9.95
CA ASP A 284 2.52 23.84 -8.50
C ASP A 284 1.25 24.64 -8.19
N VAL A 285 0.20 23.94 -7.79
CA VAL A 285 -1.13 24.54 -7.55
C VAL A 285 -1.41 24.79 -6.08
N GLY A 286 -0.61 24.21 -5.17
CA GLY A 286 -0.97 24.19 -3.76
C GLY A 286 -2.39 23.65 -3.53
N GLU A 287 -3.10 24.20 -2.56
CA GLU A 287 -4.52 23.90 -2.34
C GLU A 287 -5.37 24.48 -3.47
N VAL A 288 -6.20 23.66 -4.11
CA VAL A 288 -7.14 24.09 -5.17
C VAL A 288 -8.42 24.59 -4.52
N ILE A 289 -8.66 25.88 -4.64
CA ILE A 289 -9.87 26.50 -4.13
C ILE A 289 -10.90 26.62 -5.26
N PRO A 290 -12.16 26.17 -5.08
CA PRO A 290 -13.22 26.35 -6.06
C PRO A 290 -13.33 27.81 -6.51
N GLY A 291 -13.36 28.03 -7.84
CA GLY A 291 -13.37 29.36 -8.45
C GLY A 291 -11.99 29.99 -8.65
N GLN A 292 -10.93 29.38 -8.19
CA GLN A 292 -9.55 29.81 -8.49
C GLN A 292 -9.18 29.48 -9.93
N ILE A 293 -8.55 30.44 -10.62
CA ILE A 293 -8.04 30.22 -11.97
C ILE A 293 -6.58 29.77 -11.91
N ILE A 294 -6.33 28.54 -12.37
CA ILE A 294 -4.99 27.98 -12.52
C ILE A 294 -4.59 28.15 -13.99
N THR A 295 -3.43 28.74 -14.26
CA THR A 295 -2.97 29.00 -15.64
C THR A 295 -1.63 28.35 -15.90
N THR A 296 -1.51 27.65 -17.04
CA THR A 296 -0.25 27.08 -17.52
C THR A 296 -0.02 27.38 -18.99
N GLN A 297 1.25 27.39 -19.40
CA GLN A 297 1.63 27.39 -20.80
C GLN A 297 1.54 26.02 -21.39
N MET A 298 1.03 25.92 -22.61
CA MET A 298 0.88 24.67 -23.34
C MET A 298 1.89 24.59 -24.49
N LYS A 299 2.47 23.43 -24.62
CA LYS A 299 3.46 23.10 -25.67
C LYS A 299 2.89 22.09 -26.64
N VAL A 300 3.31 22.17 -27.88
CA VAL A 300 3.02 21.18 -28.93
C VAL A 300 4.29 20.46 -29.32
N GLY A 301 4.19 19.14 -29.50
CA GLY A 301 5.30 18.33 -30.04
C GLY A 301 5.52 18.60 -31.51
N THR A 302 6.79 18.64 -31.96
CA THR A 302 7.12 18.68 -33.38
C THR A 302 6.80 17.33 -34.04
N PRO A 303 6.37 17.31 -35.32
CA PRO A 303 6.05 16.07 -35.99
C PRO A 303 7.24 15.09 -36.01
N GLY A 304 6.96 13.83 -35.75
CA GLY A 304 7.88 12.71 -35.86
C GLY A 304 7.24 11.59 -36.66
N THR A 305 8.01 10.57 -37.00
CA THR A 305 7.47 9.34 -37.58
C THR A 305 7.54 8.20 -36.57
N PHE A 306 6.66 7.22 -36.72
CA PHE A 306 6.63 6.05 -35.85
C PHE A 306 8.01 5.35 -35.84
N ASN A 307 8.55 5.05 -34.68
CA ASN A 307 9.89 4.52 -34.42
C ASN A 307 11.08 5.39 -34.91
N ASN A 308 10.83 6.61 -35.33
CA ASN A 308 11.89 7.56 -35.73
C ASN A 308 11.51 8.96 -35.23
N PRO A 309 11.58 9.23 -33.91
CA PRO A 309 11.39 10.58 -33.37
C PRO A 309 12.44 11.50 -34.00
N SER A 310 12.04 12.71 -34.37
CA SER A 310 13.01 13.71 -34.85
C SER A 310 14.10 13.91 -33.80
N PRO A 311 15.39 13.91 -34.20
CA PRO A 311 16.48 14.15 -33.24
C PRO A 311 16.46 15.55 -32.60
N SER A 312 15.58 16.42 -33.10
CA SER A 312 15.33 17.78 -32.57
C SER A 312 13.90 17.94 -32.11
N THR A 313 13.35 16.95 -31.36
CA THR A 313 12.00 17.07 -30.77
C THR A 313 12.03 18.14 -29.68
N GLU A 314 11.95 19.39 -30.04
CA GLU A 314 11.69 20.49 -29.13
C GLU A 314 10.18 20.71 -29.05
N LEU A 315 9.68 20.86 -27.84
CA LEU A 315 8.31 21.28 -27.64
C LEU A 315 8.20 22.78 -27.98
N ALA A 316 7.39 23.13 -28.97
CA ALA A 316 7.15 24.52 -29.33
C ALA A 316 6.04 25.13 -28.45
N ASP A 317 6.13 26.41 -28.20
CA ASP A 317 5.07 27.16 -27.53
C ASP A 317 3.80 27.15 -28.39
N TRP A 318 2.69 26.72 -27.81
CA TRP A 318 1.39 26.70 -28.51
C TRP A 318 0.46 27.79 -28.00
N GLY A 319 0.36 27.98 -26.70
CA GLY A 319 -0.54 28.93 -26.06
C GLY A 319 -0.68 28.68 -24.57
N SER A 320 -1.85 28.97 -24.01
CA SER A 320 -2.12 28.78 -22.57
C SER A 320 -3.39 27.99 -22.31
N LEU A 321 -3.43 27.32 -21.18
CA LEU A 321 -4.63 26.71 -20.60
C LEU A 321 -4.94 27.39 -19.27
N GLN A 322 -6.18 27.83 -19.11
CA GLN A 322 -6.74 28.26 -17.83
C GLN A 322 -7.75 27.22 -17.38
N MET A 323 -7.64 26.81 -16.15
CA MET A 323 -8.54 25.84 -15.50
C MET A 323 -9.21 26.51 -14.31
N ASN A 324 -10.52 26.41 -14.23
CA ASN A 324 -11.32 26.84 -13.10
C ASN A 324 -12.24 25.68 -12.71
N PHE A 325 -12.11 25.20 -11.51
CA PHE A 325 -12.88 24.09 -10.99
C PHE A 325 -14.03 24.60 -10.13
N ASP A 326 -15.22 24.07 -10.37
CA ASP A 326 -16.38 24.30 -9.50
C ASP A 326 -16.31 23.34 -8.31
N ASP A 327 -15.93 22.11 -8.58
CA ASP A 327 -15.68 21.01 -7.65
C ASP A 327 -14.71 20.00 -8.31
N CYS A 328 -14.34 18.93 -7.63
CA CYS A 328 -13.40 17.93 -8.14
C CYS A 328 -13.95 17.02 -9.25
N ASN A 329 -15.19 17.27 -9.71
CA ASN A 329 -15.84 16.57 -10.82
C ASN A 329 -16.24 17.50 -11.97
N LYS A 330 -16.18 18.82 -11.78
CA LYS A 330 -16.64 19.81 -12.78
C LYS A 330 -15.75 21.04 -12.82
N GLY A 331 -15.68 21.66 -13.99
CA GLY A 331 -14.94 22.89 -14.17
C GLY A 331 -15.11 23.49 -15.56
N ILE A 332 -14.49 24.64 -15.74
CA ILE A 332 -14.42 25.34 -17.02
C ILE A 332 -12.95 25.49 -17.41
N PHE A 333 -12.60 24.95 -18.56
CA PHE A 333 -11.26 25.03 -19.10
C PHE A 333 -11.25 25.93 -20.34
N VAL A 334 -10.29 26.85 -20.38
CA VAL A 334 -10.10 27.79 -21.50
C VAL A 334 -8.72 27.58 -22.10
N LEU A 335 -8.71 27.05 -23.31
CA LEU A 335 -7.49 26.80 -24.10
C LEU A 335 -7.38 27.87 -25.18
N GLU A 336 -6.27 28.62 -25.15
CA GLU A 336 -6.07 29.78 -26.03
C GLU A 336 -4.71 29.75 -26.71
N SER A 337 -4.69 30.03 -28.01
CA SER A 337 -3.47 30.31 -28.76
C SER A 337 -3.60 31.63 -29.51
N SER A 338 -2.94 32.67 -28.98
CA SER A 338 -2.98 34.00 -29.60
C SER A 338 -2.31 34.04 -30.97
N SER A 339 -1.26 33.23 -31.18
CA SER A 339 -0.54 33.15 -32.45
C SER A 339 -1.38 32.54 -33.57
N LEU A 340 -2.29 31.63 -33.23
CA LEU A 340 -3.20 30.98 -34.16
C LEU A 340 -4.61 31.59 -34.15
N SER A 341 -4.87 32.57 -33.28
CA SER A 341 -6.19 33.15 -33.06
C SER A 341 -7.25 32.11 -32.68
N LEU A 342 -6.87 31.11 -31.90
CA LEU A 342 -7.75 30.02 -31.44
C LEU A 342 -8.15 30.25 -29.99
N LEU A 343 -9.44 30.06 -29.71
CA LEU A 343 -10.01 30.08 -28.38
C LEU A 343 -11.02 28.92 -28.25
N LYS A 344 -10.81 28.06 -27.24
CA LYS A 344 -11.72 26.98 -26.91
C LYS A 344 -12.12 27.09 -25.45
N ILE A 345 -13.42 27.12 -25.20
CA ILE A 345 -14.02 27.07 -23.85
C ILE A 345 -14.75 25.74 -23.73
N SER A 346 -14.39 24.96 -22.72
CA SER A 346 -14.98 23.65 -22.44
C SER A 346 -15.58 23.61 -21.03
N ASN A 347 -16.86 23.23 -20.95
CA ASN A 347 -17.49 22.91 -19.66
C ASN A 347 -17.19 21.43 -19.38
N VAL A 348 -16.17 21.18 -18.62
CA VAL A 348 -15.64 19.82 -18.43
C VAL A 348 -16.25 19.13 -17.22
N GLY A 349 -16.50 17.83 -17.39
CA GLY A 349 -16.76 16.90 -16.31
C GLY A 349 -15.66 15.85 -16.24
N LYS A 350 -15.37 15.37 -15.06
CA LYS A 350 -14.44 14.26 -14.85
C LYS A 350 -15.10 12.96 -15.28
N LEU A 351 -14.56 12.30 -16.30
CA LEU A 351 -15.11 11.05 -16.84
C LEU A 351 -14.66 9.85 -16.00
N VAL A 352 -13.40 9.81 -15.66
CA VAL A 352 -12.76 8.72 -14.90
C VAL A 352 -11.70 9.33 -13.99
N GLY A 353 -11.73 8.98 -12.69
CA GLY A 353 -10.64 9.23 -11.77
C GLY A 353 -9.53 8.19 -11.91
N VAL A 354 -8.42 8.41 -11.23
CA VAL A 354 -7.39 7.40 -11.02
C VAL A 354 -7.81 6.61 -9.77
N ASP A 355 -7.61 5.28 -9.77
CA ASP A 355 -7.99 4.40 -8.65
C ASP A 355 -7.39 4.89 -7.32
N GLY A 356 -8.16 4.82 -6.25
CA GLY A 356 -7.76 5.29 -4.92
C GLY A 356 -7.86 6.81 -4.70
N THR A 357 -8.50 7.53 -5.61
CA THR A 357 -8.52 8.98 -5.68
C THR A 357 -9.92 9.51 -5.92
N GLU A 358 -10.88 9.06 -5.14
CA GLU A 358 -12.26 9.51 -5.24
C GLU A 358 -12.44 10.92 -4.66
N CYS A 359 -13.23 11.73 -5.34
CA CYS A 359 -13.66 13.03 -4.89
C CYS A 359 -14.60 12.85 -3.70
N VAL A 360 -14.22 13.30 -2.54
CA VAL A 360 -15.09 13.34 -1.36
C VAL A 360 -15.89 14.63 -1.47
N ASP A 361 -17.18 14.53 -1.83
CA ASP A 361 -18.10 15.65 -1.72
C ASP A 361 -18.31 15.96 -0.22
N GLU A 362 -17.93 17.17 0.23
CA GLU A 362 -18.32 17.71 1.53
C GLU A 362 -19.82 17.91 1.65
#